data_cd59653f59f6a256f8361f7a484e6339
#
_entry.id   cd59653f59f6a256f8361f7a484e6339
#
_cell.length_a   1.000
_cell.length_b   1.000
_cell.length_c   1.000
_cell.angle_alpha   90.00
_cell.angle_beta   90.00
_cell.angle_gamma   90.00
#
_symmetry.space_group_name_H-M   'P 1'
#
loop_
_entity.id
_entity.type
_entity.pdbx_description
1 polymer ?
#
loop_
_entity_poly.entity_id
_entity_poly.type
_entity_poly.pdbx_seq_one_letter_code
_entity_poly.pdbx_strand_id
1 'polypeptide(L)'
;MSHSFRTPMSLRSKHPARVDASLAHRPSRRRLLTAGAVAVAAPLLVFSRRSAASMASPRTLAFRHTHTGEALSIAFAQGEHYIAEALARVNWLLRDFRNGEVQPIDPQLLDQLHAVARLTGSSAPFEVISGYRSPATNEALHRKSRGVATRSLHLEGRAIDVRLPDVPLADLRDAALSLKAGGVGFYAESRFVHLDTGRVRRW
;
A
#
# COMPACT_ATOMS: atom_id res chain seq x y z
N MET A 1 38.01 -24.80 41.88
CA MET A 1 39.22 -24.39 41.11
C MET A 1 38.78 -23.23 40.24
N SER A 2 38.65 -22.00 40.75
CA SER A 2 39.66 -20.98 41.04
C SER A 2 40.55 -20.58 39.87
N HIS A 3 40.29 -19.40 39.41
CA HIS A 3 41.19 -18.23 39.19
C HIS A 3 40.51 -17.32 38.14
N SER A 4 39.98 -16.19 38.38
CA SER A 4 40.35 -14.89 38.96
C SER A 4 41.68 -14.31 38.51
N PHE A 5 41.63 -13.10 37.94
CA PHE A 5 42.58 -11.98 38.01
C PHE A 5 42.34 -11.04 36.83
N ARG A 6 41.87 -9.85 37.02
CA ARG A 6 42.36 -8.58 37.57
C ARG A 6 42.74 -7.57 36.50
N THR A 7 42.05 -6.43 36.57
CA THR A 7 42.47 -5.09 36.07
C THR A 7 43.71 -4.60 36.85
N PRO A 8 44.51 -3.64 36.38
CA PRO A 8 44.33 -2.24 36.78
C PRO A 8 44.74 -1.18 35.75
N MET A 9 44.09 0.00 35.76
CA MET A 9 44.49 1.26 36.41
C MET A 9 45.61 2.07 35.73
N SER A 10 45.24 3.25 35.15
CA SER A 10 45.50 4.63 35.67
C SER A 10 46.85 5.26 35.36
N LEU A 11 46.83 6.50 34.87
CA LEU A 11 47.56 7.71 35.34
C LEU A 11 47.58 8.75 34.18
N ARG A 12 46.87 9.84 34.24
CA ARG A 12 47.10 11.11 34.91
C ARG A 12 48.27 11.97 34.41
N SER A 13 47.90 13.26 34.14
CA SER A 13 48.69 14.47 34.36
C SER A 13 49.38 15.07 33.12
N LYS A 14 49.36 16.35 32.80
CA LYS A 14 49.28 17.63 33.52
C LYS A 14 49.20 18.78 32.52
N HIS A 15 48.52 19.85 32.86
CA HIS A 15 48.77 21.22 32.41
C HIS A 15 50.11 21.72 32.97
N PRO A 16 50.72 22.85 32.52
CA PRO A 16 50.18 24.20 32.45
C PRO A 16 50.79 25.12 31.33
N ALA A 17 50.34 26.26 31.07
CA ALA A 17 50.59 27.59 31.55
C ALA A 17 50.44 28.68 30.49
N ARG A 18 49.78 29.73 30.91
CA ARG A 18 49.68 31.10 30.43
C ARG A 18 51.02 31.71 29.96
N VAL A 19 50.92 32.69 29.04
CA VAL A 19 51.54 34.01 29.21
C VAL A 19 50.73 35.10 28.46
N ASP A 20 50.53 36.21 29.15
CA ASP A 20 49.96 37.50 28.75
C ASP A 20 50.84 38.28 27.78
N ALA A 21 50.23 39.26 27.07
CA ALA A 21 50.56 40.67 27.02
C ALA A 21 49.98 41.32 25.77
N SER A 22 48.93 42.05 25.88
CA SER A 22 48.90 43.54 25.94
C SER A 22 49.67 44.26 24.85
N LEU A 23 48.97 44.98 24.02
CA LEU A 23 49.19 46.42 23.80
C LEU A 23 48.08 47.05 22.94
N ALA A 24 47.53 48.06 23.51
CA ALA A 24 46.53 48.95 22.91
C ALA A 24 47.07 49.83 21.80
N HIS A 25 46.26 50.09 20.80
CA HIS A 25 46.32 51.37 20.10
C HIS A 25 44.96 51.82 19.59
N ARG A 26 44.41 52.91 20.09
CA ARG A 26 43.36 53.77 19.55
C ARG A 26 44.02 55.07 19.03
N PRO A 27 43.34 55.97 18.35
CA PRO A 27 42.32 55.89 17.29
C PRO A 27 42.66 56.74 16.06
N SER A 28 41.92 56.64 14.98
CA SER A 28 41.80 57.78 14.07
C SER A 28 40.41 57.86 13.46
N ARG A 29 39.86 59.03 13.61
CA ARG A 29 38.55 59.49 13.11
C ARG A 29 38.61 59.81 11.61
N ARG A 30 37.42 59.75 10.99
CA ARG A 30 36.95 60.38 9.77
C ARG A 30 37.17 59.59 8.45
N ARG A 31 36.04 59.01 7.99
CA ARG A 31 35.43 59.49 6.74
C ARG A 31 34.06 58.85 6.59
N LEU A 32 33.02 59.68 6.70
CA LEU A 32 31.68 59.41 6.18
C LEU A 32 31.78 59.19 4.67
N LEU A 33 31.36 58.04 4.18
CA LEU A 33 30.93 57.85 2.82
C LEU A 33 29.56 57.18 2.86
N THR A 34 28.57 57.98 2.56
CA THR A 34 27.20 57.56 2.25
C THR A 34 27.24 56.66 1.04
N ALA A 35 27.04 55.36 1.26
CA ALA A 35 26.75 54.43 0.18
C ALA A 35 25.26 54.10 0.27
N GLY A 36 24.49 54.60 -0.71
CA GLY A 36 23.07 54.31 -0.83
C GLY A 36 22.81 52.83 -0.99
N ALA A 37 21.98 52.33 -0.12
CA ALA A 37 21.44 50.96 -0.23
C ALA A 37 20.45 50.97 -1.40
N VAL A 38 20.86 50.46 -2.56
CA VAL A 38 19.93 50.05 -3.59
C VAL A 38 19.29 48.75 -3.12
N ALA A 39 18.05 48.84 -2.63
CA ALA A 39 17.23 47.68 -2.35
C ALA A 39 16.84 47.03 -3.69
N VAL A 40 17.57 46.01 -4.09
CA VAL A 40 17.17 45.13 -5.18
C VAL A 40 16.02 44.27 -4.62
N ALA A 41 14.80 44.65 -4.93
CA ALA A 41 13.62 43.84 -4.73
C ALA A 41 13.71 42.61 -5.65
N ALA A 42 14.24 41.53 -5.13
CA ALA A 42 14.16 40.25 -5.81
C ALA A 42 12.67 39.81 -5.84
N PRO A 43 12.11 39.52 -7.02
CA PRO A 43 10.77 38.96 -7.09
C PRO A 43 10.80 37.60 -6.37
N LEU A 44 10.07 37.48 -5.28
CA LEU A 44 9.74 36.20 -4.67
C LEU A 44 8.93 35.41 -5.71
N LEU A 45 9.62 34.57 -6.47
CA LEU A 45 8.99 33.52 -7.26
C LEU A 45 8.32 32.58 -6.27
N VAL A 46 7.04 32.84 -5.98
CA VAL A 46 6.16 31.90 -5.33
C VAL A 46 6.00 30.76 -6.32
N PHE A 47 6.89 29.78 -6.24
CA PHE A 47 6.67 28.48 -6.83
C PHE A 47 5.47 27.89 -6.12
N SER A 48 4.27 28.12 -6.67
CA SER A 48 3.12 27.34 -6.33
C SER A 48 3.51 25.87 -6.49
N ARG A 49 3.70 25.18 -5.38
CA ARG A 49 3.73 23.73 -5.35
C ARG A 49 2.36 23.25 -5.84
N ARG A 50 2.15 23.28 -7.16
CA ARG A 50 1.07 22.50 -7.76
C ARG A 50 1.34 21.06 -7.31
N SER A 51 0.43 20.61 -6.45
CA SER A 51 0.48 19.29 -5.85
C SER A 51 0.88 18.24 -6.88
N ALA A 52 1.99 17.55 -6.64
CA ALA A 52 2.45 16.41 -7.45
C ALA A 52 1.44 15.24 -7.47
N ALA A 53 0.34 15.35 -6.74
CA ALA A 53 -0.79 14.42 -6.75
C ALA A 53 -1.46 14.24 -8.13
N SER A 54 -1.24 15.17 -9.08
CA SER A 54 -1.86 15.10 -10.42
C SER A 54 -1.11 14.23 -11.43
N MET A 55 0.09 13.71 -11.09
CA MET A 55 0.93 12.97 -12.03
C MET A 55 1.03 11.46 -11.74
N ALA A 56 0.40 10.96 -10.69
CA ALA A 56 0.38 9.53 -10.43
C ALA A 56 -0.52 8.83 -11.47
N SER A 57 0.01 7.81 -12.13
CA SER A 57 -0.77 7.01 -13.07
C SER A 57 -1.98 6.39 -12.39
N PRO A 58 -3.14 6.31 -13.08
CA PRO A 58 -4.33 5.70 -12.52
C PRO A 58 -4.08 4.22 -12.23
N ARG A 59 -4.59 3.74 -11.09
CA ARG A 59 -4.62 2.31 -10.78
C ARG A 59 -5.83 1.70 -11.45
N THR A 60 -5.59 0.77 -12.37
CA THR A 60 -6.62 0.14 -13.19
C THR A 60 -6.71 -1.35 -12.90
N LEU A 61 -7.91 -1.89 -13.02
CA LEU A 61 -8.19 -3.33 -12.98
C LEU A 61 -9.15 -3.70 -14.08
N ALA A 62 -9.00 -4.93 -14.58
CA ALA A 62 -9.94 -5.54 -15.49
C ALA A 62 -10.47 -6.83 -14.88
N PHE A 63 -11.77 -7.04 -14.99
CA PHE A 63 -12.50 -8.19 -14.43
C PHE A 63 -13.40 -8.83 -15.49
N ARG A 64 -13.60 -10.14 -15.35
CA ARG A 64 -14.63 -10.91 -16.03
C ARG A 64 -15.27 -11.87 -15.04
N HIS A 65 -16.55 -11.70 -14.77
CA HIS A 65 -17.27 -12.57 -13.85
C HIS A 65 -17.63 -13.89 -14.55
N THR A 66 -17.18 -15.02 -14.01
CA THR A 66 -17.30 -16.33 -14.68
C THR A 66 -18.73 -16.87 -14.74
N HIS A 67 -19.61 -16.44 -13.82
CA HIS A 67 -21.00 -16.89 -13.75
C HIS A 67 -21.98 -15.98 -14.49
N THR A 68 -21.75 -14.67 -14.50
CA THR A 68 -22.65 -13.71 -15.17
C THR A 68 -22.19 -13.33 -16.57
N GLY A 69 -20.91 -13.56 -16.90
CA GLY A 69 -20.28 -13.10 -18.13
C GLY A 69 -19.98 -11.61 -18.20
N GLU A 70 -20.37 -10.85 -17.16
CA GLU A 70 -20.12 -9.40 -17.08
C GLU A 70 -18.61 -9.12 -17.06
N ALA A 71 -18.22 -8.05 -17.76
CA ALA A 71 -16.84 -7.58 -17.82
C ALA A 71 -16.75 -6.09 -17.43
N LEU A 72 -15.68 -5.72 -16.78
CA LEU A 72 -15.41 -4.35 -16.36
C LEU A 72 -13.91 -4.07 -16.44
N SER A 73 -13.54 -3.00 -17.17
CA SER A 73 -12.18 -2.44 -17.10
C SER A 73 -12.32 -1.01 -16.58
N ILE A 74 -11.61 -0.68 -15.49
CA ILE A 74 -11.85 0.56 -14.79
C ILE A 74 -10.62 1.07 -14.03
N ALA A 75 -10.40 2.38 -14.08
CA ALA A 75 -9.51 3.06 -13.17
C ALA A 75 -10.26 3.25 -11.84
N PHE A 76 -9.85 2.55 -10.78
CA PHE A 76 -10.50 2.60 -9.48
C PHE A 76 -9.89 3.63 -8.54
N ALA A 77 -8.68 4.12 -8.85
CA ALA A 77 -8.01 5.16 -8.07
C ALA A 77 -7.07 6.00 -8.92
N GLN A 78 -6.82 7.24 -8.47
CA GLN A 78 -5.85 8.18 -9.00
C GLN A 78 -4.91 8.61 -7.89
N GLY A 79 -3.63 8.20 -7.95
CA GLY A 79 -2.74 8.35 -6.81
C GLY A 79 -3.28 7.62 -5.58
N GLU A 80 -3.44 8.33 -4.47
CA GLU A 80 -3.98 7.79 -3.21
C GLU A 80 -5.51 7.90 -3.09
N HIS A 81 -6.18 8.49 -4.08
CA HIS A 81 -7.62 8.74 -4.03
C HIS A 81 -8.40 7.69 -4.81
N TYR A 82 -9.32 7.03 -4.13
CA TYR A 82 -10.28 6.13 -4.79
C TYR A 82 -11.37 6.92 -5.50
N ILE A 83 -11.84 6.40 -6.62
CA ILE A 83 -12.88 7.01 -7.46
C ILE A 83 -14.22 6.38 -7.09
N ALA A 84 -15.09 7.14 -6.41
CA ALA A 84 -16.34 6.63 -5.84
C ALA A 84 -17.24 5.93 -6.88
N GLU A 85 -17.38 6.52 -8.07
CA GLU A 85 -18.18 5.95 -9.15
C GLU A 85 -17.58 4.62 -9.66
N ALA A 86 -16.25 4.52 -9.67
CA ALA A 86 -15.57 3.29 -10.03
C ALA A 86 -15.80 2.20 -8.98
N LEU A 87 -15.70 2.55 -7.70
CA LEU A 87 -16.00 1.61 -6.61
C LEU A 87 -17.44 1.11 -6.67
N ALA A 88 -18.40 1.98 -6.97
CA ALA A 88 -19.81 1.58 -7.12
C ALA A 88 -19.99 0.55 -8.26
N ARG A 89 -19.30 0.73 -9.39
CA ARG A 89 -19.32 -0.23 -10.50
C ARG A 89 -18.65 -1.56 -10.14
N VAL A 90 -17.56 -1.53 -9.37
CA VAL A 90 -16.91 -2.73 -8.85
C VAL A 90 -17.84 -3.46 -7.88
N ASN A 91 -18.48 -2.74 -6.95
CA ASN A 91 -19.45 -3.33 -6.01
C ASN A 91 -20.58 -4.06 -6.76
N TRP A 92 -21.09 -3.45 -7.84
CA TRP A 92 -22.09 -4.09 -8.69
C TRP A 92 -21.59 -5.36 -9.38
N LEU A 93 -20.38 -5.32 -9.96
CA LEU A 93 -19.79 -6.51 -10.60
C LEU A 93 -19.58 -7.64 -9.61
N LEU A 94 -19.10 -7.32 -8.40
CA LEU A 94 -18.73 -8.28 -7.35
C LEU A 94 -19.88 -8.60 -6.40
N ARG A 95 -21.12 -8.20 -6.73
CA ARG A 95 -22.32 -8.52 -5.94
C ARG A 95 -22.54 -10.03 -5.80
N ASP A 96 -23.39 -10.42 -4.88
CA ASP A 96 -23.88 -11.79 -4.85
C ASP A 96 -24.74 -12.07 -6.09
N PHE A 97 -24.14 -12.70 -7.10
CA PHE A 97 -24.79 -12.95 -8.38
C PHE A 97 -26.00 -13.91 -8.29
N ARG A 98 -26.18 -14.60 -7.16
CA ARG A 98 -27.28 -15.58 -6.96
C ARG A 98 -28.59 -14.90 -6.56
N ASN A 99 -28.50 -13.78 -5.83
CA ASN A 99 -29.68 -13.06 -5.35
C ASN A 99 -29.66 -11.56 -5.67
N GLY A 100 -28.56 -11.05 -6.26
CA GLY A 100 -28.42 -9.66 -6.68
C GLY A 100 -28.04 -8.69 -5.57
N GLU A 101 -27.83 -9.15 -4.32
CA GLU A 101 -27.44 -8.29 -3.22
C GLU A 101 -26.04 -7.67 -3.46
N VAL A 102 -25.97 -6.34 -3.26
CA VAL A 102 -24.76 -5.55 -3.40
C VAL A 102 -24.25 -5.14 -2.03
N GLN A 103 -22.96 -5.31 -1.81
CA GLN A 103 -22.23 -4.86 -0.62
C GLN A 103 -21.02 -4.03 -1.05
N PRO A 104 -20.65 -2.97 -0.34
CA PRO A 104 -19.38 -2.29 -0.56
C PRO A 104 -18.21 -3.28 -0.45
N ILE A 105 -17.35 -3.25 -1.46
CA ILE A 105 -16.10 -4.00 -1.47
C ILE A 105 -15.01 -3.16 -0.84
N ASP A 106 -14.22 -3.77 0.05
CA ASP A 106 -13.07 -3.10 0.65
C ASP A 106 -12.08 -2.64 -0.42
N PRO A 107 -11.81 -1.33 -0.57
CA PRO A 107 -10.89 -0.84 -1.58
C PRO A 107 -9.47 -1.40 -1.48
N GLN A 108 -9.04 -1.80 -0.28
CA GLN A 108 -7.74 -2.45 -0.08
C GLN A 108 -7.63 -3.79 -0.82
N LEU A 109 -8.77 -4.48 -1.04
CA LEU A 109 -8.80 -5.69 -1.86
C LEU A 109 -8.45 -5.38 -3.32
N LEU A 110 -8.88 -4.22 -3.83
CA LEU A 110 -8.53 -3.78 -5.19
C LEU A 110 -7.04 -3.42 -5.29
N ASP A 111 -6.48 -2.83 -4.24
CA ASP A 111 -5.04 -2.58 -4.17
C ASP A 111 -4.22 -3.86 -4.18
N GLN A 112 -4.66 -4.89 -3.45
CA GLN A 112 -4.01 -6.21 -3.50
C GLN A 112 -4.06 -6.80 -4.91
N LEU A 113 -5.23 -6.79 -5.56
CA LEU A 113 -5.37 -7.30 -6.92
C LEU A 113 -4.48 -6.54 -7.93
N HIS A 114 -4.43 -5.21 -7.83
CA HIS A 114 -3.57 -4.40 -8.68
C HIS A 114 -2.08 -4.72 -8.45
N ALA A 115 -1.66 -4.90 -7.20
CA ALA A 115 -0.29 -5.29 -6.88
C ALA A 115 0.03 -6.70 -7.41
N VAL A 116 -0.88 -7.65 -7.27
CA VAL A 116 -0.74 -9.02 -7.81
C VAL A 116 -0.62 -9.00 -9.34
N ALA A 117 -1.48 -8.26 -10.05
CA ALA A 117 -1.38 -8.14 -11.51
C ALA A 117 0.00 -7.60 -11.94
N ARG A 118 0.52 -6.60 -11.22
CA ARG A 118 1.86 -6.06 -11.48
C ARG A 118 2.98 -7.05 -11.21
N LEU A 119 2.89 -7.82 -10.11
CA LEU A 119 3.91 -8.82 -9.74
C LEU A 119 3.96 -9.98 -10.72
N THR A 120 2.79 -10.39 -11.23
CA THR A 120 2.70 -11.48 -12.21
C THR A 120 2.96 -11.02 -13.64
N GLY A 121 2.99 -9.69 -13.89
CA GLY A 121 3.10 -9.13 -15.24
C GLY A 121 1.86 -9.39 -16.12
N SER A 122 0.74 -9.83 -15.53
CA SER A 122 -0.48 -10.11 -16.24
C SER A 122 -1.14 -8.84 -16.80
N SER A 123 -1.60 -8.92 -18.02
CA SER A 123 -2.47 -7.92 -18.67
C SER A 123 -3.90 -8.43 -18.88
N ALA A 124 -4.17 -9.68 -18.55
CA ALA A 124 -5.48 -10.29 -18.68
C ALA A 124 -6.45 -9.80 -17.57
N PRO A 125 -7.76 -9.81 -17.81
CA PRO A 125 -8.74 -9.55 -16.77
C PRO A 125 -8.72 -10.67 -15.73
N PHE A 126 -8.89 -10.30 -14.45
CA PHE A 126 -9.18 -11.28 -13.42
C PHE A 126 -10.51 -12.00 -13.71
N GLU A 127 -10.46 -13.31 -13.83
CA GLU A 127 -11.65 -14.12 -13.84
C GLU A 127 -12.18 -14.29 -12.42
N VAL A 128 -13.35 -13.69 -12.14
CA VAL A 128 -13.99 -13.69 -10.83
C VAL A 128 -14.88 -14.91 -10.68
N ILE A 129 -14.58 -15.75 -9.70
CA ILE A 129 -15.39 -16.92 -9.32
C ILE A 129 -16.41 -16.53 -8.24
N SER A 130 -16.03 -15.69 -7.28
CA SER A 130 -16.90 -15.20 -6.20
C SER A 130 -16.38 -13.88 -5.65
N GLY A 131 -17.25 -12.89 -5.53
CA GLY A 131 -17.04 -11.67 -4.77
C GLY A 131 -17.79 -11.70 -3.44
N TYR A 132 -18.66 -10.71 -3.21
CA TYR A 132 -19.56 -10.69 -2.06
C TYR A 132 -20.49 -11.90 -2.06
N ARG A 133 -20.75 -12.44 -0.88
CA ARG A 133 -21.74 -13.46 -0.62
C ARG A 133 -22.69 -13.00 0.47
N SER A 134 -23.97 -12.97 0.18
CA SER A 134 -24.99 -12.67 1.19
C SER A 134 -25.02 -13.76 2.29
N PRO A 135 -25.52 -13.46 3.49
CA PRO A 135 -25.68 -14.47 4.54
C PRO A 135 -26.46 -15.70 4.06
N ALA A 136 -27.54 -15.48 3.31
CA ALA A 136 -28.36 -16.58 2.77
C ALA A 136 -27.57 -17.48 1.80
N THR A 137 -26.80 -16.88 0.90
CA THR A 137 -25.94 -17.61 -0.02
C THR A 137 -24.84 -18.36 0.73
N ASN A 138 -24.17 -17.70 1.68
CA ASN A 138 -23.10 -18.36 2.44
C ASN A 138 -23.62 -19.56 3.25
N GLU A 139 -24.78 -19.44 3.87
CA GLU A 139 -25.43 -20.54 4.58
C GLU A 139 -25.81 -21.69 3.63
N ALA A 140 -26.38 -21.38 2.48
CA ALA A 140 -26.72 -22.40 1.49
C ALA A 140 -25.49 -23.15 0.97
N LEU A 141 -24.37 -22.45 0.77
CA LEU A 141 -23.09 -23.06 0.38
C LEU A 141 -22.48 -23.89 1.51
N HIS A 142 -22.54 -23.40 2.76
CA HIS A 142 -22.05 -24.12 3.93
C HIS A 142 -22.78 -25.45 4.14
N ARG A 143 -24.10 -25.49 3.91
CA ARG A 143 -24.88 -26.73 3.95
C ARG A 143 -24.48 -27.76 2.90
N LYS A 144 -24.01 -27.29 1.74
CA LYS A 144 -23.60 -28.13 0.59
C LYS A 144 -22.14 -28.59 0.67
N SER A 145 -21.29 -27.83 1.38
CA SER A 145 -19.84 -28.08 1.41
C SER A 145 -19.25 -27.71 2.76
N ARG A 146 -18.46 -28.63 3.34
CA ARG A 146 -17.70 -28.36 4.57
C ARG A 146 -16.56 -27.37 4.40
N GLY A 147 -16.22 -27.02 3.15
CA GLY A 147 -15.14 -26.07 2.83
C GLY A 147 -15.54 -24.60 2.96
N VAL A 148 -16.82 -24.28 3.16
CA VAL A 148 -17.29 -22.90 3.30
C VAL A 148 -17.35 -22.51 4.77
N ALA A 149 -16.55 -21.51 5.17
CA ALA A 149 -16.54 -21.00 6.53
C ALA A 149 -17.84 -20.25 6.88
N THR A 150 -18.35 -20.44 8.09
CA THR A 150 -19.52 -19.71 8.61
C THR A 150 -19.21 -18.21 8.77
N ARG A 151 -17.98 -17.87 9.19
CA ARG A 151 -17.47 -16.49 9.29
C ARG A 151 -16.54 -16.23 8.10
N SER A 152 -17.14 -16.01 6.95
CA SER A 152 -16.39 -15.76 5.71
C SER A 152 -16.24 -14.27 5.47
N LEU A 153 -15.05 -13.80 5.07
CA LEU A 153 -14.83 -12.40 4.70
C LEU A 153 -15.54 -12.00 3.38
N HIS A 154 -16.03 -12.97 2.61
CA HIS A 154 -16.98 -12.70 1.53
C HIS A 154 -18.29 -12.06 2.01
N LEU A 155 -18.74 -12.36 3.23
CA LEU A 155 -19.92 -11.74 3.85
C LEU A 155 -19.72 -10.23 4.13
N GLU A 156 -18.48 -9.80 4.22
CA GLU A 156 -18.11 -8.43 4.57
C GLU A 156 -17.65 -7.60 3.36
N GLY A 157 -17.68 -8.18 2.13
CA GLY A 157 -17.10 -7.53 0.96
C GLY A 157 -15.57 -7.43 1.00
N ARG A 158 -14.91 -8.25 1.77
CA ARG A 158 -13.46 -8.22 2.06
C ARG A 158 -12.69 -9.39 1.50
N ALA A 159 -13.31 -10.19 0.65
CA ALA A 159 -12.68 -11.34 0.01
C ALA A 159 -13.14 -11.52 -1.43
N ILE A 160 -12.26 -12.13 -2.23
CA ILE A 160 -12.51 -12.48 -3.62
C ILE A 160 -11.85 -13.81 -3.98
N ASP A 161 -12.53 -14.61 -4.79
CA ASP A 161 -12.00 -15.82 -5.40
C ASP A 161 -11.74 -15.55 -6.88
N VAL A 162 -10.48 -15.63 -7.31
CA VAL A 162 -10.06 -15.23 -8.67
C VAL A 162 -9.03 -16.18 -9.27
N ARG A 163 -8.87 -16.07 -10.58
CA ARG A 163 -7.71 -16.55 -11.33
C ARG A 163 -7.35 -15.57 -12.45
N LEU A 164 -6.13 -15.71 -12.96
CA LEU A 164 -5.66 -15.01 -14.17
C LEU A 164 -5.44 -16.06 -15.26
N PRO A 165 -6.03 -15.89 -16.47
CA PRO A 165 -5.97 -16.93 -17.50
C PRO A 165 -4.57 -17.10 -18.13
N ASP A 166 -3.72 -16.07 -18.03
CA ASP A 166 -2.36 -16.00 -18.55
C ASP A 166 -1.27 -16.27 -17.50
N VAL A 167 -1.66 -16.61 -16.25
CA VAL A 167 -0.74 -16.85 -15.14
C VAL A 167 -1.00 -18.22 -14.53
N PRO A 168 0.04 -19.06 -14.33
CA PRO A 168 -0.10 -20.30 -13.58
C PRO A 168 -0.68 -20.04 -12.18
N LEU A 169 -1.63 -20.87 -11.74
CA LEU A 169 -2.34 -20.65 -10.48
C LEU A 169 -1.40 -20.60 -9.27
N ALA A 170 -0.30 -21.38 -9.31
CA ALA A 170 0.73 -21.36 -8.28
C ALA A 170 1.45 -20.01 -8.21
N ASP A 171 1.75 -19.40 -9.37
CA ASP A 171 2.44 -18.12 -9.43
C ASP A 171 1.52 -16.98 -8.95
N LEU A 172 0.23 -17.06 -9.27
CA LEU A 172 -0.79 -16.14 -8.73
C LEU A 172 -0.85 -16.22 -7.19
N ARG A 173 -0.87 -17.44 -6.64
CA ARG A 173 -0.81 -17.67 -5.19
C ARG A 173 0.46 -17.05 -4.59
N ASP A 174 1.62 -17.31 -5.18
CA ASP A 174 2.91 -16.89 -4.62
C ASP A 174 3.06 -15.36 -4.69
N ALA A 175 2.58 -14.73 -5.76
CA ALA A 175 2.47 -13.27 -5.84
C ALA A 175 1.58 -12.71 -4.74
N ALA A 176 0.40 -13.30 -4.52
CA ALA A 176 -0.51 -12.87 -3.45
C ALA A 176 0.10 -13.04 -2.04
N LEU A 177 0.78 -14.17 -1.79
CA LEU A 177 1.46 -14.44 -0.51
C LEU A 177 2.61 -13.45 -0.24
N SER A 178 3.33 -13.03 -1.28
CA SER A 178 4.46 -12.11 -1.16
C SER A 178 4.05 -10.73 -0.65
N LEU A 179 2.81 -10.32 -0.89
CA LEU A 179 2.26 -9.03 -0.44
C LEU A 179 2.09 -8.96 1.09
N LYS A 180 1.88 -10.09 1.77
CA LYS A 180 1.59 -10.15 3.21
C LYS A 180 0.45 -9.20 3.62
N ALA A 181 -0.53 -9.00 2.74
CA ALA A 181 -1.58 -8.00 2.89
C ALA A 181 -2.90 -8.57 3.42
N GLY A 182 -2.99 -9.90 3.59
CA GLY A 182 -4.20 -10.57 4.08
C GLY A 182 -4.11 -12.07 3.98
N GLY A 183 -5.27 -12.75 3.99
CA GLY A 183 -5.36 -14.19 3.81
C GLY A 183 -5.26 -14.59 2.35
N VAL A 184 -4.58 -15.72 2.10
CA VAL A 184 -4.46 -16.35 0.78
C VAL A 184 -4.79 -17.83 0.89
N GLY A 185 -5.83 -18.27 0.17
CA GLY A 185 -6.25 -19.66 0.04
C GLY A 185 -5.94 -20.19 -1.36
N PHE A 186 -5.42 -21.43 -1.41
CA PHE A 186 -5.08 -22.07 -2.69
C PHE A 186 -5.99 -23.26 -2.98
N TYR A 187 -6.83 -23.14 -3.99
CA TYR A 187 -7.84 -24.14 -4.36
C TYR A 187 -7.51 -24.73 -5.74
N ALA A 188 -6.52 -25.64 -5.77
CA ALA A 188 -5.99 -26.22 -7.02
C ALA A 188 -7.05 -26.94 -7.84
N GLU A 189 -7.89 -27.78 -7.21
CA GLU A 189 -8.95 -28.53 -7.89
C GLU A 189 -10.03 -27.62 -8.48
N SER A 190 -10.43 -26.57 -7.77
CA SER A 190 -11.39 -25.58 -8.21
C SER A 190 -10.79 -24.48 -9.08
N ARG A 191 -9.47 -24.50 -9.23
CA ARG A 191 -8.66 -23.58 -10.07
C ARG A 191 -8.89 -22.11 -9.76
N PHE A 192 -8.79 -21.72 -8.47
CA PHE A 192 -8.79 -20.33 -8.07
C PHE A 192 -7.89 -20.09 -6.85
N VAL A 193 -7.55 -18.83 -6.64
CA VAL A 193 -6.89 -18.33 -5.44
C VAL A 193 -7.88 -17.41 -4.73
N HIS A 194 -8.04 -17.62 -3.42
CA HIS A 194 -8.77 -16.73 -2.54
C HIS A 194 -7.81 -15.64 -2.03
N LEU A 195 -8.24 -14.39 -2.06
CA LEU A 195 -7.58 -13.26 -1.42
C LEU A 195 -8.56 -12.56 -0.49
N ASP A 196 -8.06 -12.06 0.65
CA ASP A 196 -8.86 -11.25 1.56
C ASP A 196 -8.03 -10.18 2.29
N THR A 197 -8.71 -9.19 2.88
CA THR A 197 -8.09 -8.11 3.66
C THR A 197 -8.10 -8.38 5.16
N GLY A 198 -8.15 -9.63 5.57
CA GLY A 198 -8.08 -10.04 6.96
C GLY A 198 -6.64 -10.17 7.46
N ARG A 199 -6.47 -10.89 8.58
CA ARG A 199 -5.12 -11.20 9.08
C ARG A 199 -4.32 -12.01 8.06
N VAL A 200 -3.02 -11.81 8.00
CA VAL A 200 -2.12 -12.59 7.14
C VAL A 200 -2.16 -14.07 7.56
N ARG A 201 -2.56 -14.93 6.63
CA ARG A 201 -2.63 -16.38 6.79
C ARG A 201 -2.67 -17.08 5.44
N ARG A 202 -2.40 -18.37 5.42
CA ARG A 202 -2.50 -19.22 4.21
C ARG A 202 -3.14 -20.57 4.53
N TRP A 203 -3.77 -21.19 3.56
CA TRP A 203 -4.31 -22.55 3.63
C TRP A 203 -4.43 -23.18 2.24
#